data_4f6c90156297816c1671c287e2a5d5bc
#
_entry.id   4f6c90156297816c1671c287e2a5d5bc
#
_cell.length_a   1.000
_cell.length_b   1.000
_cell.length_c   1.000
_cell.angle_alpha   90.00
_cell.angle_beta   90.00
_cell.angle_gamma   90.00
#
_symmetry.space_group_name_H-M   'P 1'
#
loop_
_entity.id
_entity.type
_entity.pdbx_description
1 polymer ?
#
loop_
_entity_poly.entity_id
_entity_poly.type
_entity_poly.pdbx_seq_one_letter_code
_entity_poly.pdbx_strand_id
1 'polypeptide(L)'
;LLLAGYLANDTTLTQVDDTWTINGEPTDGAFLTAYHKLMPNKESVQLEKLDLLPFDSFHRYMASLVQLSNGAKKIYLKGAPDKLFNFAQQQDPNFKRSFWQAKADHLANQGKRVVALGVIKDADQITELEHKHLESGFTFLGLTGIIDPPRPEVIAALREMNKAKVEVKMITGDAPLTAAAIGQQLGLADGELHTITGVEWDQLTAEQKQKAA
;
A
#
# COMPACT_ATOMS: atom_id res chain seq x y z
N LEU A 1 -8.08 -4.14 11.66
CA LEU A 1 -7.48 -3.69 10.41
C LEU A 1 -6.53 -2.50 10.65
N LEU A 2 -7.01 -1.34 11.14
CA LEU A 2 -6.18 -0.14 11.37
C LEU A 2 -5.02 -0.39 12.34
N LEU A 3 -5.24 -1.15 13.40
CA LEU A 3 -4.18 -1.55 14.32
C LEU A 3 -3.06 -2.33 13.61
N ALA A 4 -3.40 -3.22 12.70
CA ALA A 4 -2.41 -3.97 11.93
C ALA A 4 -1.55 -3.04 11.06
N GLY A 5 -2.17 -2.07 10.38
CA GLY A 5 -1.43 -1.07 9.59
C GLY A 5 -0.57 -0.13 10.45
N TYR A 6 -1.04 0.21 11.65
CA TYR A 6 -0.29 1.00 12.63
C TYR A 6 0.94 0.26 13.16
N LEU A 7 0.80 -1.03 13.47
CA LEU A 7 1.86 -1.84 14.06
C LEU A 7 2.88 -2.37 13.04
N ALA A 8 2.43 -2.83 11.87
CA ALA A 8 3.31 -3.18 10.76
C ALA A 8 3.82 -1.90 10.08
N ASN A 9 4.70 -1.16 10.76
CA ASN A 9 5.09 0.20 10.35
C ASN A 9 6.45 0.56 10.96
N ASP A 10 7.31 1.22 10.21
CA ASP A 10 8.60 1.77 10.65
C ASP A 10 8.66 3.30 10.61
N THR A 11 7.59 3.91 10.11
CA THR A 11 7.43 5.37 10.05
C THR A 11 7.05 5.93 11.41
N THR A 12 7.49 7.14 11.70
CA THR A 12 7.14 7.85 12.93
C THR A 12 6.36 9.13 12.64
N LEU A 13 5.47 9.48 13.56
CA LEU A 13 4.71 10.71 13.52
C LEU A 13 5.16 11.59 14.69
N THR A 14 5.70 12.76 14.40
CA THR A 14 6.17 13.73 15.38
C THR A 14 5.39 15.03 15.28
N GLN A 15 5.16 15.68 16.40
CA GLN A 15 4.55 17.00 16.46
C GLN A 15 5.59 18.04 16.88
N VAL A 16 5.76 19.07 16.06
CA VAL A 16 6.62 20.23 16.33
C VAL A 16 5.81 21.48 16.05
N ASP A 17 5.69 22.37 17.02
CA ASP A 17 4.95 23.64 16.91
C ASP A 17 3.55 23.48 16.29
N ASP A 18 2.72 22.58 16.84
CA ASP A 18 1.39 22.21 16.37
C ASP A 18 1.32 21.62 14.95
N THR A 19 2.45 21.40 14.31
CA THR A 19 2.52 20.77 12.99
C THR A 19 2.94 19.30 13.12
N TRP A 20 2.14 18.42 12.54
CA TRP A 20 2.44 16.99 12.48
C TRP A 20 3.33 16.68 11.29
N THR A 21 4.45 16.04 11.55
CA THR A 21 5.42 15.63 10.52
C THR A 21 5.57 14.13 10.50
N ILE A 22 5.52 13.56 9.29
CA ILE A 22 5.75 12.13 9.03
C ILE A 22 7.23 11.97 8.69
N ASN A 23 7.92 11.10 9.44
CA ASN A 23 9.30 10.71 9.16
C ASN A 23 9.30 9.25 8.71
N GLY A 24 9.41 9.03 7.40
CA GLY A 24 9.32 7.73 6.72
C GLY A 24 8.43 7.78 5.49
N GLU A 25 7.92 6.63 5.07
CA GLU A 25 7.11 6.49 3.87
C GLU A 25 5.71 7.10 4.05
N PRO A 26 5.22 7.92 3.10
CA PRO A 26 3.89 8.56 3.18
C PRO A 26 2.74 7.54 3.29
N THR A 27 2.83 6.40 2.60
CA THR A 27 1.87 5.30 2.69
C THR A 27 1.74 4.78 4.12
N ASP A 28 2.86 4.68 4.81
CA ASP A 28 2.96 4.23 6.19
C ASP A 28 2.45 5.29 7.16
N GLY A 29 2.78 6.55 6.90
CA GLY A 29 2.26 7.69 7.63
C GLY A 29 0.74 7.81 7.57
N ALA A 30 0.11 7.40 6.46
CA ALA A 30 -1.34 7.36 6.33
C ALA A 30 -1.99 6.43 7.36
N PHE A 31 -1.38 5.26 7.65
CA PHE A 31 -1.88 4.35 8.70
C PHE A 31 -1.75 4.95 10.09
N LEU A 32 -0.63 5.61 10.40
CA LEU A 32 -0.43 6.30 11.68
C LEU A 32 -1.50 7.39 11.88
N THR A 33 -1.65 8.24 10.87
CA THR A 33 -2.63 9.33 10.89
C THR A 33 -4.06 8.81 11.05
N ALA A 34 -4.45 7.78 10.27
CA ALA A 34 -5.77 7.18 10.35
C ALA A 34 -6.03 6.55 11.73
N TYR A 35 -5.03 5.85 12.29
CA TYR A 35 -5.14 5.24 13.62
C TYR A 35 -5.37 6.30 14.70
N HIS A 36 -4.57 7.37 14.73
CA HIS A 36 -4.72 8.44 15.72
C HIS A 36 -6.03 9.20 15.57
N LYS A 37 -6.49 9.46 14.35
CA LYS A 37 -7.77 10.16 14.11
C LYS A 37 -8.99 9.34 14.52
N LEU A 38 -8.98 8.03 14.27
CA LEU A 38 -10.14 7.16 14.50
C LEU A 38 -10.16 6.52 15.88
N MET A 39 -9.04 6.58 16.60
CA MET A 39 -8.86 5.96 17.91
C MET A 39 -8.31 6.98 18.95
N PRO A 40 -8.94 8.17 19.12
CA PRO A 40 -8.36 9.24 19.93
C PRO A 40 -8.32 8.94 21.42
N ASN A 41 -9.16 8.02 21.92
CA ASN A 41 -9.32 7.72 23.35
C ASN A 41 -8.74 6.36 23.75
N LYS A 42 -8.01 5.67 22.88
CA LYS A 42 -7.28 4.49 23.35
C LYS A 42 -6.06 4.96 24.12
N GLU A 43 -6.12 4.72 25.42
CA GLU A 43 -4.92 4.53 26.23
C GLU A 43 -3.92 3.80 25.35
N SER A 44 -2.72 4.33 25.25
CA SER A 44 -1.66 3.72 24.46
C SER A 44 -1.64 2.24 24.82
N VAL A 45 -2.18 1.39 23.94
CA VAL A 45 -2.10 -0.06 24.16
C VAL A 45 -0.61 -0.28 24.26
N GLN A 46 -0.14 -0.61 25.47
CA GLN A 46 1.27 -0.88 25.68
C GLN A 46 1.62 -2.11 24.86
N LEU A 47 2.08 -1.85 23.66
CA LEU A 47 2.50 -2.84 22.70
C LEU A 47 3.98 -2.59 22.46
N GLU A 48 4.78 -3.59 22.72
CA GLU A 48 6.20 -3.55 22.46
C GLU A 48 6.47 -4.17 21.08
N LYS A 49 7.04 -3.39 20.17
CA LYS A 49 7.52 -3.91 18.90
C LYS A 49 8.88 -4.56 19.15
N LEU A 50 8.91 -5.89 19.06
CA LEU A 50 10.09 -6.69 19.33
C LEU A 50 11.03 -6.78 18.13
N ASP A 51 10.45 -6.90 16.92
CA ASP A 51 11.22 -7.08 15.70
C ASP A 51 10.42 -6.67 14.46
N LEU A 52 11.11 -6.44 13.34
CA LEU A 52 10.54 -5.93 12.11
C LEU A 52 11.22 -6.55 10.88
N LEU A 53 10.42 -7.05 9.95
CA LEU A 53 10.80 -7.26 8.56
C LEU A 53 10.39 -6.02 7.77
N PRO A 54 11.34 -5.17 7.35
CA PRO A 54 11.03 -3.95 6.60
C PRO A 54 10.45 -4.29 5.22
N PHE A 55 9.77 -3.32 4.61
CA PHE A 55 9.29 -3.48 3.25
C PHE A 55 10.47 -3.58 2.27
N ASP A 56 10.40 -4.55 1.37
CA ASP A 56 11.30 -4.66 0.24
C ASP A 56 10.54 -4.95 -1.06
N SER A 57 11.13 -4.60 -2.20
CA SER A 57 10.49 -4.71 -3.52
C SER A 57 10.34 -6.16 -4.02
N PHE A 58 11.09 -7.10 -3.48
CA PHE A 58 11.01 -8.51 -3.85
C PHE A 58 9.84 -9.21 -3.13
N HIS A 59 9.75 -9.06 -1.81
CA HIS A 59 8.70 -9.65 -1.01
C HIS A 59 7.39 -8.86 -1.11
N ARG A 60 7.48 -7.53 -1.21
CA ARG A 60 6.36 -6.58 -1.30
C ARG A 60 5.40 -6.63 -0.11
N TYR A 61 5.93 -6.90 1.06
CA TYR A 61 5.23 -6.79 2.34
C TYR A 61 6.19 -6.37 3.44
N MET A 62 5.63 -5.94 4.54
CA MET A 62 6.30 -5.64 5.81
C MET A 62 5.60 -6.40 6.92
N ALA A 63 6.34 -6.84 7.94
CA ALA A 63 5.79 -7.53 9.10
C ALA A 63 6.46 -7.07 10.38
N SER A 64 5.70 -6.96 11.47
CA SER A 64 6.21 -6.63 12.81
C SER A 64 5.82 -7.69 13.81
N LEU A 65 6.78 -8.16 14.59
CA LEU A 65 6.57 -8.97 15.80
C LEU A 65 6.27 -8.04 16.96
N VAL A 66 5.12 -8.21 17.58
CA VAL A 66 4.64 -7.32 18.64
C VAL A 66 4.24 -8.12 19.87
N GLN A 67 4.69 -7.71 21.05
CA GLN A 67 4.24 -8.23 22.31
C GLN A 67 3.09 -7.40 22.87
N LEU A 68 2.02 -8.08 23.27
CA LEU A 68 0.86 -7.50 23.91
C LEU A 68 1.10 -7.35 25.42
N SER A 69 0.30 -6.51 26.08
CA SER A 69 0.36 -6.28 27.54
C SER A 69 0.18 -7.55 28.39
N ASN A 70 -0.46 -8.56 27.86
CA ASN A 70 -0.61 -9.87 28.52
C ASN A 70 0.54 -10.86 28.25
N GLY A 71 1.61 -10.40 27.58
CA GLY A 71 2.78 -11.20 27.23
C GLY A 71 2.66 -12.01 25.95
N ALA A 72 1.47 -12.18 25.37
CA ALA A 72 1.28 -12.88 24.11
C ALA A 72 1.91 -12.13 22.94
N LYS A 73 2.48 -12.84 21.98
CA LYS A 73 3.09 -12.23 20.80
C LYS A 73 2.22 -12.45 19.56
N LYS A 74 2.22 -11.46 18.69
CA LYS A 74 1.55 -11.51 17.38
C LYS A 74 2.43 -10.92 16.30
N ILE A 75 2.24 -11.38 15.07
CA ILE A 75 2.85 -10.76 13.91
C ILE A 75 1.77 -10.04 13.13
N TYR A 76 1.98 -8.75 12.89
CA TYR A 76 1.11 -7.95 12.02
C TYR A 76 1.80 -7.73 10.68
N LEU A 77 1.02 -7.89 9.59
CA LEU A 77 1.51 -7.79 8.22
C LEU A 77 0.72 -6.75 7.44
N LYS A 78 1.40 -6.02 6.57
CA LYS A 78 0.81 -5.25 5.49
C LYS A 78 1.62 -5.41 4.22
N GLY A 79 0.96 -5.32 3.06
CA GLY A 79 1.68 -5.45 1.78
C GLY A 79 0.77 -5.47 0.57
N ALA A 80 1.35 -5.82 -0.57
CA ALA A 80 0.64 -5.93 -1.82
C ALA A 80 -0.46 -7.00 -1.74
N PRO A 81 -1.68 -6.71 -2.25
CA PRO A 81 -2.81 -7.63 -2.15
C PRO A 81 -2.51 -9.03 -2.66
N ASP A 82 -1.87 -9.15 -3.81
CA ASP A 82 -1.55 -10.44 -4.43
C ASP A 82 -0.66 -11.33 -3.54
N LYS A 83 0.27 -10.72 -2.78
CA LYS A 83 1.16 -11.44 -1.85
C LYS A 83 0.38 -11.94 -0.63
N LEU A 84 -0.42 -11.09 0.01
CA LEU A 84 -1.19 -11.49 1.19
C LEU A 84 -2.36 -12.43 0.83
N PHE A 85 -2.90 -12.33 -0.39
CA PHE A 85 -3.87 -13.31 -0.88
C PHE A 85 -3.25 -14.71 -1.05
N ASN A 86 -1.99 -14.80 -1.45
CA ASN A 86 -1.28 -16.08 -1.52
C ASN A 86 -1.17 -16.72 -0.12
N PHE A 87 -0.77 -15.95 0.90
CA PHE A 87 -0.75 -16.44 2.28
C PHE A 87 -2.14 -16.88 2.74
N ALA A 88 -3.17 -16.08 2.49
CA ALA A 88 -4.53 -16.40 2.87
C ALA A 88 -5.05 -17.67 2.18
N GLN A 89 -4.81 -17.82 0.89
CA GLN A 89 -5.28 -18.96 0.11
C GLN A 89 -4.59 -20.27 0.52
N GLN A 90 -3.34 -20.23 0.92
CA GLN A 90 -2.59 -21.38 1.40
C GLN A 90 -3.12 -21.89 2.77
N GLN A 91 -3.68 -20.99 3.57
CA GLN A 91 -3.98 -21.28 4.97
C GLN A 91 -5.48 -21.30 5.29
N ASP A 92 -6.32 -20.70 4.47
CA ASP A 92 -7.78 -20.73 4.60
C ASP A 92 -8.42 -21.29 3.32
N PRO A 93 -8.88 -22.56 3.33
CA PRO A 93 -9.57 -23.16 2.18
C PRO A 93 -10.83 -22.40 1.74
N ASN A 94 -11.42 -21.61 2.64
CA ASN A 94 -12.61 -20.80 2.35
C ASN A 94 -12.27 -19.38 1.86
N PHE A 95 -10.99 -19.04 1.74
CA PHE A 95 -10.59 -17.73 1.25
C PHE A 95 -11.03 -17.52 -0.20
N LYS A 96 -11.92 -16.56 -0.41
CA LYS A 96 -12.49 -16.25 -1.73
C LYS A 96 -11.60 -15.25 -2.47
N ARG A 97 -10.52 -15.73 -3.08
CA ARG A 97 -9.55 -14.87 -3.80
C ARG A 97 -10.21 -13.97 -4.83
N SER A 98 -11.10 -14.50 -5.67
CA SER A 98 -11.77 -13.72 -6.72
C SER A 98 -12.61 -12.57 -6.15
N PHE A 99 -13.28 -12.78 -5.02
CA PHE A 99 -14.03 -11.74 -4.33
C PHE A 99 -13.10 -10.61 -3.85
N TRP A 100 -11.99 -10.98 -3.21
CA TRP A 100 -11.05 -9.98 -2.69
C TRP A 100 -10.27 -9.28 -3.80
N GLN A 101 -9.95 -9.99 -4.89
CA GLN A 101 -9.35 -9.37 -6.07
C GLN A 101 -10.28 -8.32 -6.68
N ALA A 102 -11.56 -8.62 -6.88
CA ALA A 102 -12.53 -7.66 -7.39
C ALA A 102 -12.67 -6.41 -6.47
N LYS A 103 -12.52 -6.58 -5.14
CA LYS A 103 -12.50 -5.45 -4.20
C LYS A 103 -11.22 -4.62 -4.32
N ALA A 104 -10.07 -5.28 -4.50
CA ALA A 104 -8.81 -4.59 -4.73
C ALA A 104 -8.85 -3.78 -6.04
N ASP A 105 -9.32 -4.39 -7.13
CA ASP A 105 -9.46 -3.72 -8.43
C ASP A 105 -10.43 -2.54 -8.35
N HIS A 106 -11.55 -2.70 -7.64
CA HIS A 106 -12.49 -1.60 -7.43
C HIS A 106 -11.86 -0.41 -6.71
N LEU A 107 -11.04 -0.65 -5.68
CA LEU A 107 -10.32 0.41 -4.99
C LEU A 107 -9.25 1.05 -5.88
N ALA A 108 -8.50 0.23 -6.63
CA ALA A 108 -7.48 0.71 -7.56
C ALA A 108 -8.07 1.57 -8.69
N ASN A 109 -9.23 1.18 -9.25
CA ASN A 109 -9.95 1.95 -10.26
C ASN A 109 -10.45 3.32 -9.75
N GLN A 110 -10.47 3.53 -8.43
CA GLN A 110 -10.72 4.82 -7.81
C GLN A 110 -9.44 5.65 -7.59
N GLY A 111 -8.30 5.25 -8.15
CA GLY A 111 -7.01 5.90 -7.95
C GLY A 111 -6.41 5.69 -6.55
N LYS A 112 -6.81 4.63 -5.84
CA LYS A 112 -6.32 4.34 -4.50
C LYS A 112 -5.18 3.33 -4.55
N ARG A 113 -4.12 3.58 -3.79
CA ARG A 113 -3.11 2.57 -3.50
C ARG A 113 -3.72 1.53 -2.56
N VAL A 114 -3.83 0.30 -3.02
CA VAL A 114 -4.46 -0.78 -2.25
C VAL A 114 -3.41 -1.52 -1.43
N VAL A 115 -3.65 -1.61 -0.13
CA VAL A 115 -2.80 -2.34 0.82
C VAL A 115 -3.64 -3.40 1.51
N ALA A 116 -3.15 -4.64 1.49
CA ALA A 116 -3.72 -5.76 2.23
C ALA A 116 -3.09 -5.85 3.63
N LEU A 117 -3.88 -6.31 4.59
CA LEU A 117 -3.45 -6.46 5.98
C LEU A 117 -3.81 -7.85 6.51
N GLY A 118 -2.96 -8.34 7.42
CA GLY A 118 -3.14 -9.63 8.06
C GLY A 118 -2.51 -9.70 9.44
N VAL A 119 -2.74 -10.81 10.12
CA VAL A 119 -2.19 -11.10 11.45
C VAL A 119 -1.90 -12.59 11.59
N ILE A 120 -0.83 -12.92 12.29
CA ILE A 120 -0.54 -14.25 12.84
C ILE A 120 -0.69 -14.12 14.36
N LYS A 121 -1.58 -14.91 14.94
CA LYS A 121 -1.98 -14.75 16.35
C LYS A 121 -1.06 -15.50 17.31
N ASP A 122 -0.49 -16.62 16.87
CA ASP A 122 0.32 -17.51 17.70
C ASP A 122 1.80 -17.35 17.33
N ALA A 123 2.46 -16.40 17.97
CA ALA A 123 3.86 -16.06 17.72
C ALA A 123 4.72 -16.10 19.01
N ASP A 124 4.23 -16.72 20.08
CA ASP A 124 4.86 -16.66 21.41
C ASP A 124 6.29 -17.21 21.43
N GLN A 125 6.57 -18.22 20.60
CA GLN A 125 7.87 -18.88 20.51
C GLN A 125 8.88 -18.13 19.62
N ILE A 126 8.44 -17.08 18.92
CA ILE A 126 9.30 -16.34 17.99
C ILE A 126 10.08 -15.28 18.78
N THR A 127 11.40 -15.33 18.64
CA THR A 127 12.34 -14.35 19.24
C THR A 127 12.90 -13.40 18.21
N GLU A 128 13.11 -13.87 16.98
CA GLU A 128 13.59 -13.11 15.84
C GLU A 128 12.65 -13.40 14.64
N LEU A 129 12.20 -12.33 13.98
CA LEU A 129 11.21 -12.44 12.91
C LEU A 129 11.89 -12.75 11.58
N GLU A 130 11.50 -13.85 10.97
CA GLU A 130 11.98 -14.27 9.64
C GLU A 130 10.80 -14.52 8.70
N HIS A 131 11.05 -14.48 7.39
CA HIS A 131 10.03 -14.73 6.36
C HIS A 131 9.33 -16.09 6.51
N LYS A 132 10.05 -17.14 6.92
CA LYS A 132 9.48 -18.48 7.16
C LYS A 132 8.34 -18.48 8.19
N HIS A 133 8.36 -17.55 9.15
CA HIS A 133 7.32 -17.45 10.19
C HIS A 133 5.99 -16.95 9.64
N LEU A 134 5.98 -16.41 8.41
CA LEU A 134 4.77 -15.90 7.76
C LEU A 134 4.04 -16.98 6.96
N GLU A 135 4.64 -18.16 6.81
CA GLU A 135 4.10 -19.27 6.01
C GLU A 135 3.00 -20.07 6.73
N SER A 136 2.75 -19.80 8.01
CA SER A 136 1.73 -20.50 8.80
C SER A 136 0.98 -19.56 9.75
N GLY A 137 -0.29 -19.90 10.05
CA GLY A 137 -1.11 -19.16 11.02
C GLY A 137 -1.62 -17.79 10.55
N PHE A 138 -1.45 -17.45 9.28
CA PHE A 138 -1.88 -16.18 8.73
C PHE A 138 -3.39 -16.06 8.66
N THR A 139 -3.93 -14.98 9.18
CA THR A 139 -5.33 -14.58 9.06
C THR A 139 -5.43 -13.27 8.29
N PHE A 140 -6.12 -13.29 7.16
CA PHE A 140 -6.39 -12.11 6.37
C PHE A 140 -7.40 -11.20 7.08
N LEU A 141 -7.08 -9.91 7.22
CA LEU A 141 -7.94 -8.94 7.91
C LEU A 141 -8.75 -8.07 6.95
N GLY A 142 -8.26 -7.85 5.73
CA GLY A 142 -8.94 -7.03 4.74
C GLY A 142 -8.00 -6.14 3.93
N LEU A 143 -8.61 -5.21 3.20
CA LEU A 143 -7.96 -4.23 2.33
C LEU A 143 -8.16 -2.82 2.86
N THR A 144 -7.19 -1.94 2.61
CA THR A 144 -7.32 -0.49 2.71
C THR A 144 -6.99 0.15 1.37
N GLY A 145 -7.68 1.25 1.04
CA GLY A 145 -7.36 2.10 -0.09
C GLY A 145 -6.84 3.43 0.42
N ILE A 146 -5.59 3.74 0.13
CA ILE A 146 -4.95 5.00 0.49
C ILE A 146 -5.02 5.91 -0.74
N ILE A 147 -5.48 7.14 -0.55
CA ILE A 147 -5.56 8.13 -1.61
C ILE A 147 -4.53 9.23 -1.34
N ASP A 148 -3.78 9.57 -2.39
CA ASP A 148 -2.94 10.76 -2.45
C ASP A 148 -3.45 11.58 -3.64
N PRO A 149 -4.35 12.55 -3.40
CA PRO A 149 -4.99 13.27 -4.48
C PRO A 149 -3.96 14.13 -5.23
N PRO A 150 -4.10 14.27 -6.56
CA PRO A 150 -3.26 15.17 -7.34
C PRO A 150 -3.28 16.59 -6.79
N ARG A 151 -2.13 17.24 -6.77
CA ARG A 151 -2.02 18.63 -6.32
C ARG A 151 -2.77 19.56 -7.28
N PRO A 152 -3.55 20.52 -6.78
CA PRO A 152 -4.32 21.44 -7.63
C PRO A 152 -3.46 22.19 -8.65
N GLU A 153 -2.21 22.54 -8.29
CA GLU A 153 -1.26 23.24 -9.16
C GLU A 153 -0.89 22.39 -10.39
N VAL A 154 -0.78 21.06 -10.22
CA VAL A 154 -0.46 20.15 -11.32
C VAL A 154 -1.58 20.12 -12.34
N ILE A 155 -2.84 20.09 -11.88
CA ILE A 155 -4.02 20.13 -12.76
C ILE A 155 -4.02 21.43 -13.58
N ALA A 156 -3.71 22.58 -12.95
CA ALA A 156 -3.62 23.85 -13.64
C ALA A 156 -2.48 23.87 -14.69
N ALA A 157 -1.30 23.39 -14.30
CA ALA A 157 -0.14 23.30 -15.20
C ALA A 157 -0.41 22.41 -16.41
N LEU A 158 -1.05 21.24 -16.22
CA LEU A 158 -1.41 20.34 -17.32
C LEU A 158 -2.38 20.99 -18.31
N ARG A 159 -3.34 21.77 -17.82
CA ARG A 159 -4.24 22.54 -18.71
C ARG A 159 -3.49 23.54 -19.60
N GLU A 160 -2.49 24.23 -19.05
CA GLU A 160 -1.66 25.16 -19.84
C GLU A 160 -0.78 24.40 -20.85
N MET A 161 -0.21 23.25 -20.47
CA MET A 161 0.57 22.40 -21.37
C MET A 161 -0.31 21.89 -22.52
N ASN A 162 -1.53 21.42 -22.24
CA ASN A 162 -2.47 20.98 -23.25
C ASN A 162 -2.85 22.12 -24.24
N LYS A 163 -3.07 23.35 -23.73
CA LYS A 163 -3.29 24.53 -24.60
C LYS A 163 -2.10 24.80 -25.51
N ALA A 164 -0.89 24.62 -25.00
CA ALA A 164 0.36 24.77 -25.74
C ALA A 164 0.67 23.58 -26.67
N LYS A 165 -0.21 22.56 -26.71
CA LYS A 165 -0.04 21.30 -27.46
C LYS A 165 1.24 20.53 -27.06
N VAL A 166 1.62 20.63 -25.78
CA VAL A 166 2.69 19.83 -25.20
C VAL A 166 2.07 18.53 -24.69
N GLU A 167 2.53 17.43 -25.22
CA GLU A 167 2.13 16.09 -24.75
C GLU A 167 2.85 15.76 -23.43
N VAL A 168 2.09 15.37 -22.41
CA VAL A 168 2.63 15.02 -21.10
C VAL A 168 2.44 13.53 -20.85
N LYS A 169 3.52 12.86 -20.46
CA LYS A 169 3.54 11.44 -20.11
C LYS A 169 3.78 11.27 -18.62
N MET A 170 3.04 10.39 -17.97
CA MET A 170 3.21 10.07 -16.55
C MET A 170 4.01 8.78 -16.41
N ILE A 171 5.10 8.84 -15.65
CA ILE A 171 5.91 7.68 -15.27
C ILE A 171 5.75 7.47 -13.77
N THR A 172 5.33 6.28 -13.37
CA THR A 172 5.04 5.95 -11.98
C THR A 172 5.40 4.50 -11.66
N GLY A 173 5.68 4.21 -10.39
CA GLY A 173 5.79 2.85 -9.86
C GLY A 173 4.47 2.26 -9.37
N ASP A 174 3.34 2.97 -9.52
CA ASP A 174 2.03 2.50 -9.10
C ASP A 174 1.51 1.36 -10.00
N ALA A 175 0.53 0.62 -9.48
CA ALA A 175 -0.17 -0.38 -10.28
C ALA A 175 -0.88 0.28 -11.49
N PRO A 176 -0.94 -0.37 -12.66
CA PRO A 176 -1.50 0.20 -13.89
C PRO A 176 -2.90 0.79 -13.73
N LEU A 177 -3.80 0.13 -13.01
CA LEU A 177 -5.16 0.62 -12.76
C LEU A 177 -5.18 1.91 -11.93
N THR A 178 -4.30 2.00 -10.93
CA THR A 178 -4.15 3.21 -10.10
C THR A 178 -3.58 4.35 -10.94
N ALA A 179 -2.55 4.07 -11.73
CA ALA A 179 -1.93 5.05 -12.63
C ALA A 179 -2.91 5.60 -13.66
N ALA A 180 -3.70 4.73 -14.31
CA ALA A 180 -4.75 5.13 -15.25
C ALA A 180 -5.79 6.05 -14.59
N ALA A 181 -6.26 5.68 -13.39
CA ALA A 181 -7.26 6.48 -12.67
C ALA A 181 -6.72 7.87 -12.27
N ILE A 182 -5.46 7.95 -11.82
CA ILE A 182 -4.81 9.23 -11.51
C ILE A 182 -4.61 10.05 -12.77
N GLY A 183 -4.13 9.46 -13.85
CA GLY A 183 -3.95 10.12 -15.15
C GLY A 183 -5.25 10.71 -15.69
N GLN A 184 -6.37 10.00 -15.52
CA GLN A 184 -7.69 10.47 -15.91
C GLN A 184 -8.18 11.63 -15.03
N GLN A 185 -7.93 11.58 -13.71
CA GLN A 185 -8.23 12.70 -12.80
C GLN A 185 -7.40 13.95 -13.13
N LEU A 186 -6.17 13.77 -13.59
CA LEU A 186 -5.28 14.84 -14.02
C LEU A 186 -5.68 15.44 -15.38
N GLY A 187 -6.48 14.75 -16.18
CA GLY A 187 -6.82 15.16 -17.54
C GLY A 187 -5.62 15.04 -18.50
N LEU A 188 -4.82 13.97 -18.36
CA LEU A 188 -3.66 13.73 -19.23
C LEU A 188 -4.05 13.42 -20.67
N ALA A 189 -5.28 12.92 -20.92
CA ALA A 189 -5.82 12.70 -22.27
C ALA A 189 -7.30 13.06 -22.29
N ASP A 190 -7.76 13.51 -23.47
CA ASP A 190 -9.17 13.83 -23.74
C ASP A 190 -10.03 12.55 -23.99
N GLY A 191 -9.44 11.36 -23.89
CA GLY A 191 -10.06 10.07 -24.14
C GLY A 191 -9.51 8.96 -23.26
N GLU A 192 -9.48 7.75 -23.80
CA GLU A 192 -8.94 6.59 -23.10
C GLU A 192 -7.41 6.71 -22.94
N LEU A 193 -6.93 6.54 -21.72
CA LEU A 193 -5.51 6.56 -21.41
C LEU A 193 -4.86 5.21 -21.75
N HIS A 194 -3.80 5.25 -22.53
CA HIS A 194 -2.97 4.07 -22.77
C HIS A 194 -1.93 3.95 -21.68
N THR A 195 -1.88 2.79 -21.04
CA THR A 195 -0.86 2.44 -20.03
C THR A 195 0.01 1.31 -20.55
N ILE A 196 1.32 1.42 -20.33
CA ILE A 196 2.28 0.38 -20.67
C ILE A 196 3.08 0.06 -19.40
N THR A 197 3.18 -1.20 -19.03
CA THR A 197 4.05 -1.63 -17.93
C THR A 197 5.49 -1.70 -18.37
N GLY A 198 6.44 -1.63 -17.40
CA GLY A 198 7.87 -1.80 -17.70
C GLY A 198 8.19 -3.09 -18.42
N VAL A 199 7.52 -4.19 -18.06
CA VAL A 199 7.67 -5.51 -18.71
C VAL A 199 7.21 -5.47 -20.18
N GLU A 200 6.06 -4.86 -20.45
CA GLU A 200 5.56 -4.69 -21.82
C GLU A 200 6.46 -3.75 -22.63
N TRP A 201 6.91 -2.64 -22.01
CA TRP A 201 7.85 -1.71 -22.64
C TRP A 201 9.14 -2.38 -23.09
N ASP A 202 9.70 -3.27 -22.26
CA ASP A 202 10.94 -4.00 -22.58
C ASP A 202 10.78 -4.94 -23.78
N GLN A 203 9.58 -5.42 -24.06
CA GLN A 203 9.26 -6.28 -25.20
C GLN A 203 9.03 -5.52 -26.51
N LEU A 204 8.88 -4.18 -26.46
CA LEU A 204 8.65 -3.37 -27.65
C LEU A 204 9.92 -3.23 -28.50
N THR A 205 9.75 -3.23 -29.82
CA THR A 205 10.80 -2.85 -30.78
C THR A 205 11.13 -1.36 -30.68
N ALA A 206 12.27 -0.95 -31.19
CA ALA A 206 12.67 0.46 -31.22
C ALA A 206 11.62 1.35 -31.90
N GLU A 207 11.03 0.88 -33.00
CA GLU A 207 9.97 1.61 -33.72
C GLU A 207 8.67 1.72 -32.90
N GLN A 208 8.29 0.65 -32.20
CA GLN A 208 7.11 0.68 -31.31
C GLN A 208 7.33 1.59 -30.09
N LYS A 209 8.54 1.58 -29.52
CA LYS A 209 8.90 2.50 -28.43
C LYS A 209 8.83 3.97 -28.87
N GLN A 210 9.28 4.26 -30.10
CA GLN A 210 9.21 5.60 -30.66
C GLN A 210 7.75 6.08 -30.90
N LYS A 211 6.84 5.17 -31.22
CA LYS A 211 5.41 5.49 -31.40
C LYS A 211 4.67 5.63 -30.07
N ALA A 212 5.16 4.96 -29.01
CA ALA A 212 4.55 4.99 -27.66
C ALA A 212 5.12 6.12 -26.78
N ALA A 213 6.30 6.65 -27.14
CA ALA A 213 6.94 7.77 -26.47
C ALA A 213 6.46 9.11 -27.01
#